data_fa6e95e10cad585501cb14294ba136f5
#
_entry.id   fa6e95e10cad585501cb14294ba136f5
#
_cell.length_a   1.000
_cell.length_b   1.000
_cell.length_c   1.000
_cell.angle_alpha   90.00
_cell.angle_beta   90.00
_cell.angle_gamma   90.00
#
_symmetry.space_group_name_H-M   'P 1'
#
loop_
_entity.id
_entity.type
_entity.pdbx_description
1 polymer ?
#
loop_
_entity_poly.entity_id
_entity_poly.type
_entity_poly.pdbx_seq_one_letter_code
_entity_poly.pdbx_strand_id
1 'polypeptide(L)'
;APTETSPTVSIPKKNTPAENVSISFEKISTTATVAIKEASTGASGNSAPENVLVSVPQLDTAPKFEIELPSSTVTLAANGETATYDEVTATTAANTLVLDKGITVNTLKVKAGNVRVKSGAKVTAISRESGNTSTVIIYKEEGAELPNLSGNDAFEVVDAAVADLQNVAKNGGTYTLATDLTGDFTISATKEVIINLNGHKITNKSGDTFTVNKDSKLTINGNGTVDNVSHGKTCIYNNGTVILNDGTYIRSKENGQNSESSGGNSYYNILNHGEMTINPNVEISQNGHYSSMIANGYYDYTNTNPRNGYVSGTNHQNPSLIINGGTFAGGLNTIKNDDGAQLVINDGTFTNMSQATVQNHHVAEIKGGTFNTTGSAQYVVDNEGHNGAANDLGQMTISGGTPVSYTHLRAHETAANL
;
A
#
# COMPACT_ATOMS: atom_id res chain seq x y z
N ALA A 1 -29.69 49.58 -16.36
CA ALA A 1 -29.47 48.18 -16.74
C ALA A 1 -29.98 47.30 -15.62
N PRO A 2 -30.79 46.26 -15.84
CA PRO A 2 -31.13 45.33 -14.79
C PRO A 2 -29.86 44.66 -14.34
N THR A 3 -29.59 44.66 -13.05
CA THR A 3 -28.55 43.82 -12.43
C THR A 3 -28.93 42.36 -12.65
N GLU A 4 -28.26 41.69 -13.57
CA GLU A 4 -28.42 40.25 -13.74
C GLU A 4 -28.10 39.59 -12.39
N THR A 5 -29.12 39.03 -11.75
CA THR A 5 -28.94 38.23 -10.56
C THR A 5 -28.27 36.92 -10.98
N SER A 6 -27.19 36.55 -10.33
CA SER A 6 -26.51 35.27 -10.56
C SER A 6 -27.52 34.11 -10.44
N PRO A 7 -27.64 33.24 -11.47
CA PRO A 7 -28.54 32.11 -11.41
C PRO A 7 -28.14 31.17 -10.27
N THR A 8 -29.13 30.73 -9.48
CA THR A 8 -28.88 29.86 -8.32
C THR A 8 -29.57 28.52 -8.51
N VAL A 9 -28.84 27.44 -8.37
CA VAL A 9 -29.35 26.08 -8.26
C VAL A 9 -29.33 25.65 -6.80
N SER A 10 -30.50 25.38 -6.23
CA SER A 10 -30.62 24.93 -4.85
C SER A 10 -30.78 23.41 -4.81
N ILE A 11 -29.88 22.74 -4.06
CA ILE A 11 -29.88 21.29 -3.85
C ILE A 11 -30.70 20.96 -2.61
N PRO A 12 -31.84 20.23 -2.74
CA PRO A 12 -32.70 19.93 -1.62
C PRO A 12 -32.07 18.93 -0.65
N LYS A 13 -32.32 19.12 0.66
CA LYS A 13 -32.02 18.14 1.70
C LYS A 13 -33.19 17.17 1.88
N LYS A 14 -32.91 15.92 2.19
CA LYS A 14 -33.87 14.84 2.39
C LYS A 14 -33.75 14.20 3.77
N ASN A 15 -34.74 13.40 4.19
CA ASN A 15 -34.73 12.69 5.49
C ASN A 15 -33.88 11.41 5.49
N THR A 16 -33.51 10.88 4.32
CA THR A 16 -32.68 9.69 4.17
C THR A 16 -31.33 10.07 3.57
N PRO A 17 -30.23 9.35 3.92
CA PRO A 17 -28.95 9.56 3.26
C PRO A 17 -29.11 9.43 1.76
N ALA A 18 -28.57 10.31 1.14
CA ALA A 18 -28.72 10.90 -0.13
C ALA A 18 -28.56 9.99 -1.33
N GLU A 19 -29.52 10.07 -2.20
CA GLU A 19 -29.37 9.76 -3.62
C GLU A 19 -28.32 10.71 -4.23
N ASN A 20 -27.53 10.20 -5.18
CA ASN A 20 -26.67 11.04 -6.01
C ASN A 20 -27.53 12.05 -6.79
N VAL A 21 -27.10 13.29 -6.82
CA VAL A 21 -27.77 14.35 -7.58
C VAL A 21 -26.91 14.68 -8.80
N SER A 22 -27.55 14.75 -9.98
CA SER A 22 -26.91 15.17 -11.23
C SER A 22 -27.54 16.45 -11.73
N ILE A 23 -26.71 17.42 -12.07
CA ILE A 23 -27.10 18.70 -12.68
C ILE A 23 -26.39 18.78 -14.02
N SER A 24 -27.17 18.88 -15.09
CA SER A 24 -26.62 19.05 -16.44
C SER A 24 -27.07 20.40 -16.98
N PHE A 25 -26.13 21.17 -17.48
CA PHE A 25 -26.38 22.42 -18.15
C PHE A 25 -26.26 22.21 -19.67
N GLU A 26 -27.31 22.48 -20.43
CA GLU A 26 -27.29 22.42 -21.89
C GLU A 26 -26.74 23.71 -22.51
N LYS A 27 -27.05 24.84 -21.88
CA LYS A 27 -26.60 26.19 -22.27
C LYS A 27 -26.46 27.05 -21.03
N ILE A 28 -25.39 27.85 -21.02
CA ILE A 28 -25.20 28.93 -20.04
C ILE A 28 -24.98 30.20 -20.87
N SER A 29 -25.94 31.07 -20.87
CA SER A 29 -25.96 32.29 -21.73
C SER A 29 -25.49 33.54 -21.01
N THR A 30 -24.90 33.38 -19.82
CA THR A 30 -24.57 34.52 -18.94
C THR A 30 -23.09 34.61 -18.64
N THR A 31 -22.60 35.82 -18.52
CA THR A 31 -21.28 36.11 -17.93
C THR A 31 -21.33 36.10 -16.40
N ALA A 32 -22.52 35.95 -15.81
CA ALA A 32 -22.69 35.89 -14.36
C ALA A 32 -22.23 34.53 -13.78
N THR A 33 -21.83 34.57 -12.51
CA THR A 33 -21.46 33.35 -11.79
C THR A 33 -22.69 32.50 -11.48
N VAL A 34 -22.67 31.21 -11.82
CA VAL A 34 -23.71 30.26 -11.46
C VAL A 34 -23.47 29.77 -10.03
N ALA A 35 -24.40 29.99 -9.13
CA ALA A 35 -24.33 29.52 -7.76
C ALA A 35 -25.01 28.17 -7.59
N ILE A 36 -24.30 27.17 -7.03
CA ILE A 36 -24.85 25.86 -6.66
C ILE A 36 -24.73 25.74 -5.14
N LYS A 37 -25.86 25.67 -4.45
CA LYS A 37 -25.91 25.77 -2.97
C LYS A 37 -26.80 24.70 -2.37
N GLU A 38 -26.52 24.31 -1.12
CA GLU A 38 -27.48 23.55 -0.33
C GLU A 38 -28.70 24.43 -0.04
N ALA A 39 -29.91 23.85 -0.17
CA ALA A 39 -31.12 24.53 0.25
C ALA A 39 -31.09 24.80 1.77
N SER A 40 -31.45 26.02 2.18
CA SER A 40 -31.42 26.43 3.58
C SER A 40 -32.43 25.67 4.46
N THR A 41 -33.53 25.20 3.86
CA THR A 41 -34.55 24.35 4.50
C THR A 41 -35.02 23.32 3.48
N GLY A 42 -34.94 22.03 3.80
CA GLY A 42 -35.57 20.99 2.99
C GLY A 42 -36.99 20.75 3.43
N ALA A 43 -37.92 20.61 2.48
CA ALA A 43 -39.29 20.22 2.78
C ALA A 43 -39.41 18.82 3.41
N SER A 44 -38.30 18.06 3.47
CA SER A 44 -38.29 16.64 3.86
C SER A 44 -37.04 16.16 4.64
N GLY A 45 -36.16 17.04 5.17
CA GLY A 45 -35.06 16.59 6.04
C GLY A 45 -33.78 17.43 6.03
N ASN A 46 -32.78 16.99 6.81
CA ASN A 46 -31.53 17.72 7.05
C ASN A 46 -30.30 17.12 6.37
N SER A 47 -30.45 16.01 5.61
CA SER A 47 -29.32 15.34 4.97
C SER A 47 -29.10 15.85 3.56
N ALA A 48 -27.92 16.42 3.31
CA ALA A 48 -27.44 16.77 1.97
C ALA A 48 -27.12 15.50 1.15
N PRO A 49 -27.13 15.55 -0.19
CA PRO A 49 -26.67 14.45 -1.01
C PRO A 49 -25.19 14.19 -0.77
N GLU A 50 -24.83 12.91 -0.77
CA GLU A 50 -23.46 12.48 -0.57
C GLU A 50 -22.56 12.86 -1.77
N ASN A 51 -23.12 12.72 -2.97
CA ASN A 51 -22.44 13.06 -4.22
C ASN A 51 -23.30 13.95 -5.12
N VAL A 52 -22.69 14.99 -5.67
CA VAL A 52 -23.30 15.89 -6.64
C VAL A 52 -22.45 15.94 -7.90
N LEU A 53 -23.03 15.54 -9.03
CA LEU A 53 -22.40 15.67 -10.35
C LEU A 53 -22.88 16.94 -11.03
N VAL A 54 -21.95 17.79 -11.46
CA VAL A 54 -22.23 18.99 -12.23
C VAL A 54 -21.55 18.86 -13.59
N SER A 55 -22.32 18.83 -14.67
CA SER A 55 -21.79 18.72 -16.03
C SER A 55 -22.17 19.92 -16.89
N VAL A 56 -21.19 20.41 -17.67
CA VAL A 56 -21.37 21.48 -18.64
C VAL A 56 -20.83 21.06 -20.01
N PRO A 57 -21.43 21.51 -21.12
CA PRO A 57 -20.87 21.33 -22.43
C PRO A 57 -19.66 22.26 -22.62
N GLN A 58 -18.86 22.02 -23.65
CA GLN A 58 -17.87 23.01 -24.09
C GLN A 58 -18.59 24.25 -24.63
N LEU A 59 -18.31 25.40 -24.07
CA LEU A 59 -18.93 26.68 -24.39
C LEU A 59 -17.92 27.64 -24.99
N ASP A 60 -18.35 28.56 -25.88
CA ASP A 60 -17.49 29.61 -26.44
C ASP A 60 -16.96 30.56 -25.35
N THR A 61 -17.76 30.80 -24.32
CA THR A 61 -17.36 31.54 -23.14
C THR A 61 -17.42 30.60 -21.93
N ALA A 62 -16.27 30.37 -21.31
CA ALA A 62 -16.17 29.49 -20.17
C ALA A 62 -16.95 30.05 -18.97
N PRO A 63 -17.79 29.26 -18.31
CA PRO A 63 -18.64 29.71 -17.21
C PRO A 63 -17.89 29.87 -15.90
N LYS A 64 -18.46 30.66 -14.99
CA LYS A 64 -18.02 30.79 -13.60
C LYS A 64 -19.02 30.11 -12.67
N PHE A 65 -18.50 29.36 -11.70
CA PHE A 65 -19.30 28.67 -10.70
C PHE A 65 -18.89 29.02 -9.28
N GLU A 66 -19.88 29.19 -8.41
CA GLU A 66 -19.73 29.21 -6.98
C GLU A 66 -20.46 28.00 -6.40
N ILE A 67 -19.71 27.08 -5.78
CA ILE A 67 -20.19 25.80 -5.26
C ILE A 67 -20.13 25.86 -3.73
N GLU A 68 -21.31 25.87 -3.09
CA GLU A 68 -21.47 25.85 -1.64
C GLU A 68 -22.23 24.61 -1.20
N LEU A 69 -21.54 23.45 -1.24
CA LEU A 69 -22.05 22.13 -0.89
C LEU A 69 -21.14 21.49 0.18
N PRO A 70 -21.08 22.04 1.40
CA PRO A 70 -20.11 21.66 2.43
C PRO A 70 -20.26 20.24 2.94
N SER A 71 -21.38 19.58 2.64
CA SER A 71 -21.68 18.21 3.06
C SER A 71 -21.56 17.18 1.92
N SER A 72 -21.25 17.63 0.70
CA SER A 72 -21.25 16.77 -0.50
C SER A 72 -19.88 16.69 -1.14
N THR A 73 -19.56 15.53 -1.70
CA THR A 73 -18.51 15.40 -2.72
C THR A 73 -19.07 15.89 -4.05
N VAL A 74 -18.39 16.84 -4.69
CA VAL A 74 -18.85 17.44 -5.93
C VAL A 74 -17.94 17.06 -7.07
N THR A 75 -18.47 16.48 -8.13
CA THR A 75 -17.73 16.17 -9.36
C THR A 75 -18.09 17.16 -10.45
N LEU A 76 -17.12 17.87 -10.99
CA LEU A 76 -17.24 18.66 -12.22
C LEU A 76 -16.89 17.78 -13.40
N ALA A 77 -17.81 17.63 -14.34
CA ALA A 77 -17.65 16.79 -15.52
C ALA A 77 -17.98 17.56 -16.80
N ALA A 78 -17.48 17.07 -17.92
CA ALA A 78 -17.87 17.55 -19.25
C ALA A 78 -19.15 16.83 -19.72
N ASN A 79 -20.07 17.60 -20.31
CA ASN A 79 -21.15 17.02 -21.09
C ASN A 79 -20.65 16.88 -22.55
N GLY A 80 -19.82 15.88 -22.79
CA GLY A 80 -19.02 15.66 -23.99
C GLY A 80 -17.59 15.27 -23.65
N GLU A 81 -16.63 15.52 -24.53
CA GLU A 81 -15.22 15.12 -24.31
C GLU A 81 -14.47 16.08 -23.38
N THR A 82 -14.74 17.37 -23.50
CA THR A 82 -14.05 18.41 -22.73
C THR A 82 -15.01 19.52 -22.29
N ALA A 83 -14.67 20.20 -21.21
CA ALA A 83 -15.29 21.45 -20.81
C ALA A 83 -14.31 22.34 -20.05
N THR A 84 -14.43 23.66 -20.25
CA THR A 84 -13.61 24.66 -19.58
C THR A 84 -14.46 25.49 -18.63
N TYR A 85 -14.00 25.61 -17.39
CA TYR A 85 -14.53 26.54 -16.39
C TYR A 85 -13.56 27.72 -16.26
N ASP A 86 -14.05 28.96 -16.34
CA ASP A 86 -13.21 30.15 -16.19
C ASP A 86 -12.79 30.32 -14.71
N GLU A 87 -13.79 30.30 -13.82
CA GLU A 87 -13.55 30.35 -12.40
C GLU A 87 -14.46 29.38 -11.66
N VAL A 88 -13.90 28.66 -10.72
CA VAL A 88 -14.65 27.83 -9.77
C VAL A 88 -14.26 28.22 -8.36
N THR A 89 -15.23 28.70 -7.57
CA THR A 89 -15.05 28.91 -6.15
C THR A 89 -15.80 27.81 -5.42
N ALA A 90 -15.13 27.01 -4.57
CA ALA A 90 -15.69 25.81 -4.01
C ALA A 90 -15.58 25.72 -2.49
N THR A 91 -16.72 25.37 -1.88
CA THR A 91 -16.86 24.88 -0.52
C THR A 91 -17.52 23.51 -0.61
N THR A 92 -16.76 22.44 -0.37
CA THR A 92 -17.22 21.06 -0.48
C THR A 92 -16.97 20.30 0.83
N ALA A 93 -17.41 19.04 0.91
CA ALA A 93 -17.07 18.17 2.03
C ALA A 93 -15.55 18.05 2.18
N ALA A 94 -15.11 17.71 3.39
CA ALA A 94 -13.69 17.53 3.70
C ALA A 94 -12.99 16.55 2.71
N ASN A 95 -13.77 15.66 2.12
CA ASN A 95 -13.24 14.64 1.24
C ASN A 95 -12.98 15.11 -0.18
N THR A 96 -13.79 16.06 -0.86
CA THR A 96 -13.28 16.40 -2.17
C THR A 96 -14.20 17.16 -3.12
N LEU A 97 -13.63 18.14 -3.84
CA LEU A 97 -14.07 18.57 -5.16
C LEU A 97 -13.33 17.73 -6.21
N VAL A 98 -14.04 16.99 -7.05
CA VAL A 98 -13.45 16.14 -8.10
C VAL A 98 -13.51 16.88 -9.44
N LEU A 99 -12.37 17.04 -10.10
CA LEU A 99 -12.30 17.48 -11.50
C LEU A 99 -12.13 16.25 -12.38
N ASP A 100 -13.17 15.93 -13.14
CA ASP A 100 -13.19 14.72 -13.97
C ASP A 100 -12.34 14.89 -15.24
N LYS A 101 -12.06 13.79 -15.93
CA LYS A 101 -11.33 13.78 -17.20
C LYS A 101 -11.90 14.80 -18.18
N GLY A 102 -11.03 15.51 -18.90
CA GLY A 102 -11.41 16.50 -19.90
C GLY A 102 -11.81 17.88 -19.33
N ILE A 103 -11.78 18.04 -17.99
CA ILE A 103 -12.08 19.32 -17.37
C ILE A 103 -10.82 20.21 -17.32
N THR A 104 -10.99 21.46 -17.75
CA THR A 104 -10.02 22.54 -17.48
C THR A 104 -10.66 23.59 -16.58
N VAL A 105 -9.98 23.94 -15.48
CA VAL A 105 -10.35 25.06 -14.62
C VAL A 105 -9.26 26.11 -14.71
N ASN A 106 -9.58 27.29 -15.25
CA ASN A 106 -8.61 28.39 -15.39
C ASN A 106 -8.21 28.95 -14.01
N THR A 107 -9.19 29.19 -13.14
CA THR A 107 -8.95 29.68 -11.77
C THR A 107 -9.81 28.87 -10.78
N LEU A 108 -9.15 28.14 -9.90
CA LEU A 108 -9.79 27.40 -8.82
C LEU A 108 -9.53 28.11 -7.48
N LYS A 109 -10.60 28.48 -6.78
CA LYS A 109 -10.57 29.09 -5.45
C LYS A 109 -11.18 28.13 -4.44
N VAL A 110 -10.39 27.65 -3.47
CA VAL A 110 -10.85 26.68 -2.48
C VAL A 110 -11.16 27.39 -1.18
N LYS A 111 -12.44 27.44 -0.80
CA LYS A 111 -12.92 27.97 0.48
C LYS A 111 -12.88 26.89 1.58
N ALA A 112 -13.22 25.65 1.23
CA ALA A 112 -13.12 24.50 2.12
C ALA A 112 -13.12 23.20 1.33
N GLY A 113 -12.65 22.10 1.96
CA GLY A 113 -12.54 20.78 1.36
C GLY A 113 -11.20 20.54 0.69
N ASN A 114 -11.07 19.36 0.09
CA ASN A 114 -9.91 18.93 -0.68
C ASN A 114 -10.26 18.85 -2.17
N VAL A 115 -9.24 18.69 -3.02
CA VAL A 115 -9.43 18.64 -4.47
C VAL A 115 -8.84 17.35 -5.01
N ARG A 116 -9.58 16.63 -5.85
CA ARG A 116 -9.08 15.52 -6.65
C ARG A 116 -9.04 15.92 -8.11
N VAL A 117 -7.87 15.84 -8.73
CA VAL A 117 -7.68 16.16 -10.14
C VAL A 117 -7.39 14.87 -10.88
N LYS A 118 -8.37 14.40 -11.66
CA LYS A 118 -8.27 13.15 -12.40
C LYS A 118 -7.36 13.26 -13.62
N SER A 119 -6.89 12.12 -14.09
CA SER A 119 -6.10 12.01 -15.31
C SER A 119 -6.78 12.72 -16.48
N GLY A 120 -6.04 13.58 -17.19
CA GLY A 120 -6.56 14.41 -18.29
C GLY A 120 -7.38 15.64 -17.86
N ALA A 121 -7.44 15.94 -16.56
CA ALA A 121 -7.97 17.20 -16.06
C ALA A 121 -6.83 18.20 -15.82
N LYS A 122 -7.16 19.51 -15.87
CA LYS A 122 -6.18 20.60 -15.75
C LYS A 122 -6.69 21.72 -14.85
N VAL A 123 -5.79 22.21 -13.99
CA VAL A 123 -5.97 23.46 -13.23
C VAL A 123 -4.86 24.41 -13.59
N THR A 124 -5.20 25.60 -14.10
CA THR A 124 -4.20 26.59 -14.55
C THR A 124 -3.72 27.45 -13.38
N ALA A 125 -4.63 27.87 -12.51
CA ALA A 125 -4.31 28.61 -11.29
C ALA A 125 -5.16 28.12 -10.13
N ILE A 126 -4.59 28.08 -8.92
CA ILE A 126 -5.30 27.71 -7.72
C ILE A 126 -4.95 28.65 -6.56
N SER A 127 -5.94 29.01 -5.78
CA SER A 127 -5.77 29.78 -4.56
C SER A 127 -6.63 29.24 -3.42
N ARG A 128 -6.15 29.41 -2.20
CA ARG A 128 -6.93 29.21 -0.99
C ARG A 128 -7.61 30.54 -0.63
N GLU A 129 -8.92 30.51 -0.50
CA GLU A 129 -9.70 31.73 -0.17
C GLU A 129 -9.43 32.18 1.27
N SER A 130 -9.58 33.48 1.49
CA SER A 130 -9.45 34.12 2.81
C SER A 130 -10.47 33.52 3.78
N GLY A 131 -10.00 33.20 5.01
CA GLY A 131 -10.80 32.52 6.03
C GLY A 131 -10.60 31.00 6.10
N ASN A 132 -10.06 30.37 5.08
CA ASN A 132 -9.60 28.99 5.14
C ASN A 132 -8.16 28.94 5.66
N THR A 133 -7.95 28.43 6.86
CA THR A 133 -6.62 28.27 7.49
C THR A 133 -6.05 26.87 7.34
N SER A 134 -6.87 25.90 6.88
CA SER A 134 -6.45 24.51 6.70
C SER A 134 -5.62 24.34 5.43
N THR A 135 -4.63 23.47 5.46
CA THR A 135 -3.94 23.02 4.24
C THR A 135 -4.93 22.27 3.35
N VAL A 136 -4.99 22.63 2.08
CA VAL A 136 -5.81 21.96 1.06
C VAL A 136 -5.01 20.80 0.48
N ILE A 137 -5.53 19.58 0.61
CA ILE A 137 -4.91 18.40 0.00
C ILE A 137 -5.40 18.28 -1.44
N ILE A 138 -4.45 18.17 -2.37
CA ILE A 138 -4.73 17.95 -3.79
C ILE A 138 -4.32 16.52 -4.14
N TYR A 139 -5.31 15.66 -4.33
CA TYR A 139 -5.12 14.30 -4.83
C TYR A 139 -4.92 14.36 -6.35
N LYS A 140 -3.69 14.21 -6.79
CA LYS A 140 -3.31 14.29 -8.20
C LYS A 140 -3.24 12.88 -8.79
N GLU A 141 -4.02 12.59 -9.82
CA GLU A 141 -3.84 11.39 -10.63
C GLU A 141 -2.72 11.57 -11.66
N GLU A 142 -2.12 10.47 -12.08
CA GLU A 142 -1.16 10.49 -13.18
C GLU A 142 -1.82 11.06 -14.45
N GLY A 143 -1.11 11.96 -15.15
CA GLY A 143 -1.67 12.67 -16.32
C GLY A 143 -2.57 13.88 -15.99
N ALA A 144 -2.79 14.19 -14.71
CA ALA A 144 -3.42 15.46 -14.31
C ALA A 144 -2.41 16.61 -14.37
N GLU A 145 -2.87 17.80 -14.76
CA GLU A 145 -2.05 19.01 -14.83
C GLU A 145 -2.39 20.01 -13.72
N LEU A 146 -1.37 20.45 -12.98
CA LEU A 146 -1.48 21.44 -11.90
C LEU A 146 -0.50 22.59 -12.13
N PRO A 147 -0.79 23.80 -11.61
CA PRO A 147 0.20 24.88 -11.53
C PRO A 147 1.35 24.48 -10.58
N ASN A 148 2.47 25.18 -10.67
CA ASN A 148 3.56 24.97 -9.72
C ASN A 148 3.15 25.46 -8.32
N LEU A 149 3.08 24.53 -7.37
CA LEU A 149 2.71 24.78 -5.97
C LEU A 149 3.87 24.59 -4.99
N SER A 150 5.10 24.42 -5.50
CA SER A 150 6.29 24.23 -4.69
C SER A 150 6.50 25.43 -3.74
N GLY A 151 6.68 25.13 -2.45
CA GLY A 151 6.89 26.14 -1.41
C GLY A 151 5.62 26.91 -1.00
N ASN A 152 4.44 26.45 -1.40
CA ASN A 152 3.17 27.03 -0.96
C ASN A 152 2.52 26.14 0.12
N ASP A 153 2.70 26.49 1.38
CA ASP A 153 2.22 25.73 2.55
C ASP A 153 0.67 25.65 2.64
N ALA A 154 -0.04 26.41 1.80
CA ALA A 154 -1.50 26.34 1.72
C ALA A 154 -1.99 25.05 1.04
N PHE A 155 -1.10 24.37 0.29
CA PHE A 155 -1.43 23.20 -0.49
C PHE A 155 -0.47 22.04 -0.23
N GLU A 156 -1.01 20.84 -0.14
CA GLU A 156 -0.26 19.58 -0.16
C GLU A 156 -0.70 18.78 -1.38
N VAL A 157 0.23 18.48 -2.28
CA VAL A 157 -0.05 17.62 -3.44
C VAL A 157 0.37 16.20 -3.11
N VAL A 158 -0.57 15.28 -3.18
CA VAL A 158 -0.36 13.85 -2.94
C VAL A 158 -0.73 13.04 -4.18
N ASP A 159 -0.02 11.93 -4.38
CA ASP A 159 -0.41 10.95 -5.40
C ASP A 159 -1.75 10.32 -5.02
N ALA A 160 -2.73 10.41 -5.91
CA ALA A 160 -4.08 9.93 -5.63
C ALA A 160 -4.13 8.41 -5.46
N ALA A 161 -3.36 7.66 -6.25
CA ALA A 161 -3.33 6.21 -6.19
C ALA A 161 -2.68 5.71 -4.89
N VAL A 162 -1.63 6.40 -4.42
CA VAL A 162 -1.02 6.13 -3.11
C VAL A 162 -2.00 6.40 -1.98
N ALA A 163 -2.72 7.54 -2.04
CA ALA A 163 -3.72 7.88 -1.03
C ALA A 163 -4.90 6.89 -1.00
N ASP A 164 -5.34 6.43 -2.16
CA ASP A 164 -6.41 5.43 -2.28
C ASP A 164 -5.98 4.08 -1.66
N LEU A 165 -4.75 3.62 -1.94
CA LEU A 165 -4.23 2.42 -1.31
C LEU A 165 -4.05 2.59 0.21
N GLN A 166 -3.58 3.75 0.68
CA GLN A 166 -3.49 4.05 2.12
C GLN A 166 -4.87 4.03 2.78
N ASN A 167 -5.91 4.52 2.09
CA ASN A 167 -7.28 4.46 2.59
C ASN A 167 -7.78 3.01 2.70
N VAL A 168 -7.53 2.17 1.70
CA VAL A 168 -7.86 0.73 1.75
C VAL A 168 -7.07 0.03 2.85
N ALA A 169 -5.78 0.33 3.00
CA ALA A 169 -4.93 -0.22 4.05
C ALA A 169 -5.45 0.08 5.47
N LYS A 170 -6.11 1.22 5.65
CA LYS A 170 -6.70 1.65 6.92
C LYS A 170 -8.11 1.10 7.16
N ASN A 171 -8.93 0.99 6.13
CA ASN A 171 -10.37 0.71 6.26
C ASN A 171 -10.78 -0.70 5.79
N GLY A 172 -9.88 -1.41 5.12
CA GLY A 172 -10.16 -2.69 4.47
C GLY A 172 -10.77 -2.55 3.08
N GLY A 173 -10.87 -3.66 2.38
CA GLY A 173 -11.40 -3.74 1.03
C GLY A 173 -10.35 -4.13 0.01
N THR A 174 -10.67 -3.95 -1.26
CA THR A 174 -9.82 -4.36 -2.38
C THR A 174 -9.27 -3.15 -3.13
N TYR A 175 -7.98 -3.19 -3.42
CA TYR A 175 -7.31 -2.24 -4.30
C TYR A 175 -6.64 -2.97 -5.46
N THR A 176 -6.90 -2.53 -6.68
CA THR A 176 -6.23 -3.06 -7.88
C THR A 176 -5.34 -1.96 -8.46
N LEU A 177 -4.06 -2.26 -8.62
CA LEU A 177 -3.13 -1.29 -9.19
C LEU A 177 -3.47 -1.01 -10.65
N ALA A 178 -3.40 0.26 -11.02
CA ALA A 178 -3.52 0.73 -12.39
C ALA A 178 -2.21 1.34 -12.91
N THR A 179 -1.24 1.57 -12.02
CA THR A 179 0.07 2.15 -12.28
C THR A 179 1.05 1.72 -11.20
N ASP A 180 2.33 1.94 -11.43
CA ASP A 180 3.36 1.71 -10.42
C ASP A 180 3.23 2.73 -9.28
N LEU A 181 3.44 2.29 -8.04
CA LEU A 181 3.32 3.12 -6.86
C LEU A 181 4.64 3.21 -6.08
N THR A 182 4.87 4.38 -5.49
CA THR A 182 5.94 4.56 -4.49
C THR A 182 5.35 5.03 -3.18
N GLY A 183 5.44 4.20 -2.14
CA GLY A 183 4.87 4.52 -0.84
C GLY A 183 5.13 3.45 0.22
N ASP A 184 4.92 3.84 1.47
CA ASP A 184 4.96 2.96 2.64
C ASP A 184 3.52 2.75 3.10
N PHE A 185 3.09 1.49 3.25
CA PHE A 185 1.69 1.15 3.53
C PHE A 185 1.55 0.37 4.83
N THR A 186 0.83 0.96 5.79
CA THR A 186 0.50 0.29 7.05
C THR A 186 -0.91 -0.27 7.00
N ILE A 187 -1.01 -1.60 7.02
CA ILE A 187 -2.29 -2.31 7.08
C ILE A 187 -2.74 -2.32 8.54
N SER A 188 -3.76 -1.53 8.83
CA SER A 188 -4.33 -1.37 10.17
C SER A 188 -5.83 -1.62 10.22
N ALA A 189 -6.42 -2.02 9.11
CA ALA A 189 -7.83 -2.35 9.00
C ALA A 189 -8.19 -3.58 9.84
N THR A 190 -9.37 -3.58 10.45
CA THR A 190 -9.98 -4.76 11.08
C THR A 190 -10.64 -5.68 10.05
N LYS A 191 -10.93 -5.17 8.86
CA LYS A 191 -11.39 -5.94 7.70
C LYS A 191 -10.20 -6.31 6.83
N GLU A 192 -10.31 -7.42 6.10
CA GLU A 192 -9.28 -7.83 5.16
C GLU A 192 -8.97 -6.76 4.12
N VAL A 193 -7.68 -6.57 3.86
CA VAL A 193 -7.14 -5.76 2.77
C VAL A 193 -6.66 -6.71 1.67
N ILE A 194 -7.19 -6.54 0.46
CA ILE A 194 -6.81 -7.31 -0.71
C ILE A 194 -6.14 -6.38 -1.71
N ILE A 195 -4.92 -6.71 -2.13
CA ILE A 195 -4.18 -5.95 -3.14
C ILE A 195 -3.99 -6.85 -4.37
N ASN A 196 -4.47 -6.37 -5.52
CA ASN A 196 -4.20 -6.99 -6.81
C ASN A 196 -3.09 -6.19 -7.51
N LEU A 197 -1.92 -6.78 -7.68
CA LEU A 197 -0.76 -6.11 -8.29
C LEU A 197 -0.96 -5.80 -9.78
N ASN A 198 -1.71 -6.63 -10.50
CA ASN A 198 -2.14 -6.38 -11.88
C ASN A 198 -1.01 -6.00 -12.84
N GLY A 199 0.17 -6.61 -12.69
CA GLY A 199 1.35 -6.37 -13.52
C GLY A 199 2.19 -5.15 -13.11
N HIS A 200 1.78 -4.42 -12.09
CA HIS A 200 2.44 -3.19 -11.62
C HIS A 200 3.39 -3.44 -10.45
N LYS A 201 4.18 -2.40 -10.15
CA LYS A 201 5.19 -2.42 -9.09
C LYS A 201 4.81 -1.49 -7.95
N ILE A 202 5.04 -1.96 -6.72
CA ILE A 202 5.04 -1.12 -5.52
C ILE A 202 6.47 -1.06 -4.98
N THR A 203 7.03 0.15 -4.87
CA THR A 203 8.32 0.40 -4.24
C THR A 203 8.10 1.23 -2.98
N ASN A 204 8.82 0.95 -1.90
CA ASN A 204 8.73 1.75 -0.70
C ASN A 204 9.26 3.18 -0.90
N LYS A 205 8.84 4.11 -0.04
CA LYS A 205 9.37 5.48 0.01
C LYS A 205 10.62 5.56 0.92
N SER A 206 10.49 5.09 2.16
CA SER A 206 11.59 5.13 3.14
C SER A 206 11.43 4.10 4.26
N GLY A 207 10.25 3.55 4.43
CA GLY A 207 9.89 2.54 5.44
C GLY A 207 9.89 1.12 4.90
N ASP A 208 9.20 0.23 5.61
CA ASP A 208 8.79 -1.05 5.06
C ASP A 208 7.74 -0.80 3.97
N THR A 209 7.77 -1.57 2.90
CA THR A 209 6.77 -1.39 1.83
C THR A 209 5.38 -1.69 2.37
N PHE A 210 5.24 -2.82 3.10
CA PHE A 210 4.05 -3.14 3.86
C PHE A 210 4.40 -3.44 5.32
N THR A 211 3.73 -2.75 6.24
CA THR A 211 3.67 -3.12 7.65
C THR A 211 2.27 -3.61 7.95
N VAL A 212 2.13 -4.87 8.37
CA VAL A 212 0.84 -5.45 8.74
C VAL A 212 0.73 -5.48 10.26
N ASN A 213 -0.20 -4.71 10.79
CA ASN A 213 -0.40 -4.62 12.23
C ASN A 213 -1.05 -5.90 12.78
N LYS A 214 -0.90 -6.12 14.07
CA LYS A 214 -1.60 -7.18 14.79
C LYS A 214 -3.12 -7.08 14.52
N ASP A 215 -3.78 -8.22 14.39
CA ASP A 215 -5.21 -8.36 14.11
C ASP A 215 -5.67 -7.85 12.73
N SER A 216 -4.72 -7.42 11.88
CA SER A 216 -4.98 -7.04 10.49
C SER A 216 -4.65 -8.20 9.54
N LYS A 217 -5.34 -8.23 8.40
CA LYS A 217 -5.11 -9.24 7.36
C LYS A 217 -4.84 -8.60 6.00
N LEU A 218 -3.74 -9.02 5.37
CA LEU A 218 -3.34 -8.63 4.02
C LEU A 218 -3.31 -9.84 3.10
N THR A 219 -3.98 -9.75 1.97
CA THR A 219 -3.89 -10.72 0.88
C THR A 219 -3.36 -10.02 -0.38
N ILE A 220 -2.29 -10.55 -0.98
CA ILE A 220 -1.72 -10.02 -2.23
C ILE A 220 -1.92 -11.03 -3.34
N ASN A 221 -2.48 -10.57 -4.46
CA ASN A 221 -2.81 -11.35 -5.64
C ASN A 221 -2.20 -10.77 -6.90
N GLY A 222 -2.10 -11.61 -7.93
CA GLY A 222 -1.74 -11.25 -9.30
C GLY A 222 -0.26 -11.02 -9.49
N ASN A 223 0.18 -11.19 -10.73
CA ASN A 223 1.54 -10.88 -11.14
C ASN A 223 1.85 -9.39 -10.91
N GLY A 224 3.06 -9.07 -10.58
CA GLY A 224 3.56 -7.72 -10.27
C GLY A 224 4.70 -7.81 -9.27
N THR A 225 5.19 -6.67 -8.83
CA THR A 225 6.39 -6.63 -7.98
C THR A 225 6.18 -5.80 -6.74
N VAL A 226 6.60 -6.32 -5.59
CA VAL A 226 6.78 -5.56 -4.35
C VAL A 226 8.27 -5.45 -4.07
N ASP A 227 8.79 -4.23 -3.99
CA ASP A 227 10.21 -3.94 -3.83
C ASP A 227 10.48 -3.06 -2.60
N ASN A 228 11.63 -3.25 -1.98
CA ASN A 228 12.13 -2.36 -0.94
C ASN A 228 13.58 -1.96 -1.21
N VAL A 229 13.84 -0.65 -1.24
CA VAL A 229 15.15 -0.04 -1.56
C VAL A 229 15.78 0.67 -0.37
N SER A 230 15.22 0.53 0.83
CA SER A 230 15.69 1.23 2.03
C SER A 230 16.49 0.32 2.96
N HIS A 231 17.59 0.83 3.50
CA HIS A 231 18.40 0.12 4.47
C HIS A 231 17.61 -0.21 5.73
N GLY A 232 17.74 -1.43 6.23
CA GLY A 232 17.08 -1.90 7.45
C GLY A 232 15.55 -1.98 7.37
N LYS A 233 14.98 -2.05 6.14
CA LYS A 233 13.55 -2.14 5.87
C LYS A 233 13.21 -3.36 5.02
N THR A 234 11.96 -3.81 5.10
CA THR A 234 11.46 -5.04 4.46
C THR A 234 10.44 -4.73 3.37
N CYS A 235 10.23 -5.67 2.45
CA CYS A 235 9.02 -5.64 1.62
C CYS A 235 7.78 -5.84 2.50
N ILE A 236 7.84 -6.80 3.44
CA ILE A 236 6.72 -7.07 4.35
C ILE A 236 7.24 -7.26 5.77
N TYR A 237 6.81 -6.39 6.68
CA TYR A 237 6.90 -6.58 8.12
C TYR A 237 5.53 -7.00 8.65
N ASN A 238 5.39 -8.27 8.98
CA ASN A 238 4.11 -8.86 9.38
C ASN A 238 4.02 -9.08 10.89
N ASN A 239 3.04 -8.43 11.53
CA ASN A 239 2.62 -8.74 12.91
C ASN A 239 1.18 -9.26 12.96
N GLY A 240 0.51 -9.40 11.81
CA GLY A 240 -0.86 -9.88 11.65
C GLY A 240 -0.96 -11.17 10.84
N THR A 241 -1.85 -11.20 9.88
CA THR A 241 -2.01 -12.32 8.95
C THR A 241 -1.73 -11.88 7.52
N VAL A 242 -0.84 -12.58 6.81
CA VAL A 242 -0.50 -12.31 5.41
C VAL A 242 -0.70 -13.54 4.55
N ILE A 243 -1.33 -13.38 3.40
CA ILE A 243 -1.45 -14.39 2.37
C ILE A 243 -0.87 -13.85 1.06
N LEU A 244 0.17 -14.50 0.56
CA LEU A 244 0.75 -14.19 -0.73
C LEU A 244 0.32 -15.27 -1.73
N ASN A 245 -0.55 -14.90 -2.67
CA ASN A 245 -1.05 -15.83 -3.68
C ASN A 245 -0.22 -15.81 -4.97
N ASP A 246 0.43 -14.67 -5.25
CA ASP A 246 1.17 -14.44 -6.48
C ASP A 246 2.16 -13.27 -6.28
N GLY A 247 2.96 -12.96 -7.30
CA GLY A 247 3.83 -11.81 -7.35
C GLY A 247 5.28 -12.08 -7.00
N THR A 248 6.12 -11.09 -7.34
CA THR A 248 7.56 -11.10 -7.12
C THR A 248 7.91 -10.13 -5.99
N TYR A 249 8.60 -10.62 -4.98
CA TYR A 249 9.01 -9.83 -3.80
C TYR A 249 10.52 -9.72 -3.80
N ILE A 250 11.05 -8.49 -3.95
CA ILE A 250 12.48 -8.26 -4.08
C ILE A 250 12.96 -7.18 -3.12
N ARG A 251 14.21 -7.32 -2.71
CA ARG A 251 14.98 -6.19 -2.24
C ARG A 251 16.00 -5.86 -3.30
N SER A 252 15.71 -4.84 -4.10
CA SER A 252 16.65 -4.33 -5.08
C SER A 252 17.78 -3.54 -4.41
N LYS A 253 18.70 -2.99 -5.20
CA LYS A 253 19.83 -2.22 -4.67
C LYS A 253 19.33 -1.07 -3.80
N GLU A 254 19.80 -1.01 -2.56
CA GLU A 254 19.49 0.08 -1.64
C GLU A 254 19.97 1.42 -2.16
N ASN A 255 19.14 2.46 -2.03
CA ASN A 255 19.49 3.81 -2.44
C ASN A 255 20.73 4.30 -1.68
N GLY A 256 21.76 4.73 -2.43
CA GLY A 256 23.02 5.24 -1.85
C GLY A 256 23.94 4.19 -1.22
N GLN A 257 23.61 2.91 -1.27
CA GLN A 257 24.42 1.83 -0.74
C GLN A 257 24.99 0.93 -1.85
N ASN A 258 26.16 0.37 -1.62
CA ASN A 258 26.68 -0.68 -2.49
C ASN A 258 26.06 -2.02 -2.02
N SER A 259 25.24 -2.63 -2.88
CA SER A 259 24.34 -3.71 -2.53
C SER A 259 24.98 -5.00 -2.02
N GLU A 260 26.30 -5.19 -2.17
CA GLU A 260 26.91 -6.47 -1.87
C GLU A 260 27.97 -6.43 -0.77
N SER A 261 28.57 -5.31 -0.47
CA SER A 261 29.78 -5.26 0.34
C SER A 261 29.71 -4.42 1.61
N SER A 262 28.72 -3.60 1.82
CA SER A 262 28.72 -2.67 2.97
C SER A 262 27.33 -2.39 3.53
N GLY A 263 26.50 -3.43 3.56
CA GLY A 263 25.19 -3.36 4.14
C GLY A 263 24.06 -3.10 3.15
N GLY A 264 24.34 -2.98 1.85
CA GLY A 264 23.30 -2.99 0.83
C GLY A 264 22.60 -4.35 0.81
N ASN A 265 21.27 -4.37 0.80
CA ASN A 265 20.46 -5.59 0.96
C ASN A 265 20.80 -6.40 2.22
N SER A 266 21.21 -5.72 3.28
CA SER A 266 21.65 -6.32 4.54
C SER A 266 20.49 -6.50 5.53
N TYR A 267 19.28 -6.58 5.04
CA TYR A 267 18.08 -6.78 5.85
C TYR A 267 17.14 -7.81 5.22
N TYR A 268 16.20 -8.30 5.99
CA TYR A 268 15.24 -9.28 5.52
C TYR A 268 14.37 -8.73 4.38
N ASN A 269 14.03 -9.55 3.41
CA ASN A 269 12.96 -9.24 2.45
C ASN A 269 11.61 -9.31 3.17
N ILE A 270 11.40 -10.39 3.94
CA ILE A 270 10.21 -10.58 4.76
C ILE A 270 10.63 -10.81 6.22
N LEU A 271 10.01 -10.08 7.14
CA LEU A 271 10.10 -10.30 8.57
C LEU A 271 8.71 -10.67 9.09
N ASN A 272 8.55 -11.93 9.50
CA ASN A 272 7.26 -12.46 9.96
C ASN A 272 7.25 -12.68 11.48
N HIS A 273 6.42 -11.91 12.17
CA HIS A 273 6.09 -12.07 13.59
C HIS A 273 4.63 -12.48 13.81
N GLY A 274 3.88 -12.73 12.73
CA GLY A 274 2.49 -13.14 12.74
C GLY A 274 2.27 -14.45 12.00
N GLU A 275 1.15 -14.57 11.34
CA GLU A 275 0.81 -15.71 10.49
C GLU A 275 1.05 -15.38 9.04
N MET A 276 1.75 -16.25 8.31
CA MET A 276 2.00 -16.05 6.89
C MET A 276 1.80 -17.35 6.10
N THR A 277 1.12 -17.23 4.96
CA THR A 277 0.98 -18.29 3.98
C THR A 277 1.52 -17.82 2.63
N ILE A 278 2.40 -18.59 2.02
CA ILE A 278 2.97 -18.34 0.70
C ILE A 278 2.54 -19.45 -0.25
N ASN A 279 1.91 -19.07 -1.35
CA ASN A 279 1.33 -19.98 -2.35
C ASN A 279 2.24 -20.16 -3.58
N PRO A 280 1.99 -21.16 -4.45
CA PRO A 280 2.95 -21.62 -5.46
C PRO A 280 3.42 -20.61 -6.53
N ASN A 281 2.64 -19.56 -6.80
CA ASN A 281 2.98 -18.57 -7.83
C ASN A 281 3.87 -17.42 -7.31
N VAL A 282 4.34 -17.51 -6.09
CA VAL A 282 5.14 -16.45 -5.45
C VAL A 282 6.62 -16.65 -5.77
N GLU A 283 7.29 -15.55 -6.12
CA GLU A 283 8.74 -15.49 -6.27
C GLU A 283 9.33 -14.51 -5.24
N ILE A 284 10.31 -14.95 -4.46
CA ILE A 284 11.02 -14.09 -3.51
C ILE A 284 12.51 -14.18 -3.77
N SER A 285 13.15 -13.04 -3.98
CA SER A 285 14.59 -13.02 -4.21
C SER A 285 15.30 -11.85 -3.54
N GLN A 286 16.56 -12.08 -3.20
CA GLN A 286 17.44 -11.09 -2.59
C GLN A 286 18.90 -11.36 -2.98
N ASN A 287 19.56 -10.37 -3.57
CA ASN A 287 20.98 -10.51 -3.96
C ASN A 287 21.94 -10.37 -2.76
N GLY A 288 21.52 -9.67 -1.70
CA GLY A 288 22.33 -9.50 -0.49
C GLY A 288 22.46 -10.79 0.32
N HIS A 289 23.58 -10.94 1.02
CA HIS A 289 23.91 -12.14 1.79
C HIS A 289 24.31 -11.85 3.25
N TYR A 290 24.04 -10.63 3.74
CA TYR A 290 24.35 -10.27 5.14
C TYR A 290 23.19 -10.54 6.11
N SER A 291 21.99 -10.70 5.60
CA SER A 291 20.80 -11.10 6.37
C SER A 291 20.07 -12.21 5.66
N SER A 292 19.35 -13.03 6.41
CA SER A 292 18.46 -14.02 5.84
C SER A 292 17.38 -13.35 4.98
N MET A 293 16.89 -14.02 3.95
CA MET A 293 15.89 -13.44 3.05
C MET A 293 14.53 -13.38 3.72
N ILE A 294 14.06 -14.50 4.29
CA ILE A 294 12.85 -14.54 5.11
C ILE A 294 13.25 -14.89 6.53
N ALA A 295 12.91 -14.04 7.48
CA ALA A 295 13.00 -14.33 8.90
C ALA A 295 11.59 -14.57 9.46
N ASN A 296 11.36 -15.76 9.99
CA ASN A 296 10.14 -16.17 10.68
C ASN A 296 10.44 -16.31 12.16
N GLY A 297 9.89 -15.46 13.01
CA GLY A 297 10.18 -15.45 14.43
C GLY A 297 11.12 -14.34 14.87
N TYR A 298 11.72 -14.53 16.02
CA TYR A 298 12.51 -13.50 16.70
C TYR A 298 13.97 -13.91 16.77
N TYR A 299 14.86 -13.01 16.32
CA TYR A 299 16.28 -13.26 16.29
C TYR A 299 16.89 -13.58 17.68
N ASP A 300 16.40 -12.93 18.73
CA ASP A 300 16.97 -13.05 20.06
C ASP A 300 15.92 -12.74 21.14
N TYR A 301 15.60 -13.73 21.98
CA TYR A 301 14.69 -13.56 23.12
C TYR A 301 15.17 -12.55 24.16
N THR A 302 16.46 -12.24 24.21
CA THR A 302 17.03 -11.29 25.16
C THR A 302 17.05 -9.87 24.64
N ASN A 303 16.84 -9.68 23.34
CA ASN A 303 16.87 -8.38 22.69
C ASN A 303 15.56 -7.62 22.92
N THR A 304 15.66 -6.41 23.42
CA THR A 304 14.50 -5.55 23.70
C THR A 304 13.95 -4.81 22.47
N ASN A 305 14.65 -4.86 21.33
CA ASN A 305 14.14 -4.29 20.09
C ASN A 305 12.99 -5.17 19.54
N PRO A 306 11.77 -4.67 19.44
CA PRO A 306 10.61 -5.48 19.04
C PRO A 306 10.69 -6.05 17.61
N ARG A 307 11.59 -5.55 16.78
CA ARG A 307 11.83 -6.13 15.43
C ARG A 307 12.78 -7.34 15.45
N ASN A 308 13.62 -7.46 16.44
CA ASN A 308 14.67 -8.48 16.52
C ASN A 308 14.47 -9.39 17.73
N GLY A 309 13.83 -8.90 18.76
CA GLY A 309 13.76 -9.55 20.04
C GLY A 309 12.36 -9.91 20.48
N TYR A 310 12.29 -10.96 21.27
CA TYR A 310 11.10 -11.39 21.97
C TYR A 310 11.01 -10.61 23.29
N VAL A 311 10.11 -9.65 23.38
CA VAL A 311 9.90 -8.90 24.62
C VAL A 311 8.93 -9.67 25.51
N SER A 312 9.45 -10.33 26.56
CA SER A 312 8.65 -11.04 27.54
C SER A 312 7.54 -10.17 28.16
N GLY A 313 6.34 -10.69 28.24
CA GLY A 313 5.19 -10.00 28.84
C GLY A 313 4.37 -9.12 27.87
N THR A 314 4.79 -8.97 26.63
CA THR A 314 3.92 -8.46 25.57
C THR A 314 3.19 -9.63 24.90
N ASN A 315 1.98 -9.39 24.35
CA ASN A 315 1.22 -10.42 23.65
C ASN A 315 1.94 -10.84 22.36
N HIS A 316 2.99 -11.66 22.47
CA HIS A 316 3.63 -12.27 21.32
C HIS A 316 2.72 -13.35 20.75
N GLN A 317 2.44 -13.26 19.47
CA GLN A 317 1.94 -14.39 18.70
C GLN A 317 3.10 -15.36 18.50
N ASN A 318 2.83 -16.65 18.48
CA ASN A 318 3.80 -17.62 17.97
C ASN A 318 3.81 -17.47 16.45
N PRO A 319 4.86 -16.89 15.84
CA PRO A 319 4.88 -16.69 14.41
C PRO A 319 4.76 -18.00 13.67
N SER A 320 3.99 -18.02 12.58
CA SER A 320 3.86 -19.20 11.74
C SER A 320 4.08 -18.85 10.27
N LEU A 321 4.84 -19.68 9.57
CA LEU A 321 5.08 -19.58 8.14
C LEU A 321 4.75 -20.90 7.46
N ILE A 322 3.78 -20.87 6.56
CA ILE A 322 3.40 -22.01 5.72
C ILE A 322 3.79 -21.69 4.28
N ILE A 323 4.62 -22.52 3.68
CA ILE A 323 5.02 -22.41 2.27
C ILE A 323 4.41 -23.58 1.51
N ASN A 324 3.43 -23.27 0.65
CA ASN A 324 2.75 -24.25 -0.20
C ASN A 324 3.44 -24.47 -1.54
N GLY A 325 4.43 -23.64 -1.87
CA GLY A 325 5.19 -23.67 -3.10
C GLY A 325 5.85 -22.32 -3.37
N GLY A 326 6.33 -22.11 -4.56
CA GLY A 326 6.99 -20.87 -4.98
C GLY A 326 8.49 -21.03 -5.21
N THR A 327 9.14 -19.92 -5.58
CA THR A 327 10.58 -19.88 -5.87
C THR A 327 11.27 -18.87 -4.95
N PHE A 328 12.32 -19.33 -4.28
CA PHE A 328 13.02 -18.60 -3.24
C PHE A 328 14.51 -18.59 -3.51
N ALA A 329 15.14 -17.41 -3.65
CA ALA A 329 16.56 -17.34 -3.98
C ALA A 329 17.29 -16.21 -3.27
N GLY A 330 18.36 -16.54 -2.56
CA GLY A 330 19.27 -15.56 -1.97
C GLY A 330 19.20 -15.44 -0.45
N GLY A 331 19.74 -14.32 0.05
CA GLY A 331 19.95 -14.08 1.47
C GLY A 331 21.13 -14.86 2.07
N LEU A 332 21.49 -14.55 3.31
CA LEU A 332 22.45 -15.35 4.10
C LEU A 332 21.89 -16.77 4.28
N ASN A 333 20.68 -16.88 4.80
CA ASN A 333 19.83 -18.05 4.68
C ASN A 333 18.61 -17.67 3.84
N THR A 334 18.11 -18.58 3.01
CA THR A 334 16.91 -18.31 2.23
C THR A 334 15.69 -18.22 3.16
N ILE A 335 15.56 -19.18 4.06
CA ILE A 335 14.57 -19.15 5.15
C ILE A 335 15.33 -19.28 6.48
N LYS A 336 15.05 -18.39 7.42
CA LYS A 336 15.46 -18.52 8.81
C LYS A 336 14.22 -18.62 9.69
N ASN A 337 14.06 -19.75 10.36
CA ASN A 337 13.02 -20.00 11.34
C ASN A 337 13.60 -19.78 12.73
N ASP A 338 13.36 -18.61 13.26
CA ASP A 338 13.90 -18.14 14.52
C ASP A 338 13.03 -18.53 15.73
N ASP A 339 13.38 -17.99 16.86
CA ASP A 339 12.75 -18.31 18.14
C ASP A 339 11.25 -18.07 18.16
N GLY A 340 10.52 -18.96 18.82
CA GLY A 340 9.09 -18.93 18.98
C GLY A 340 8.29 -19.27 17.72
N ALA A 341 8.94 -19.51 16.59
CA ALA A 341 8.27 -19.62 15.29
C ALA A 341 8.06 -21.07 14.86
N GLN A 342 7.01 -21.29 14.10
CA GLN A 342 6.70 -22.56 13.43
C GLN A 342 6.84 -22.38 11.91
N LEU A 343 7.53 -23.31 11.26
CA LEU A 343 7.71 -23.37 9.83
C LEU A 343 7.15 -24.67 9.26
N VAL A 344 6.32 -24.59 8.23
CA VAL A 344 5.88 -25.74 7.44
C VAL A 344 6.19 -25.48 5.97
N ILE A 345 6.98 -26.36 5.35
CA ILE A 345 7.26 -26.34 3.91
C ILE A 345 6.58 -27.54 3.29
N ASN A 346 5.51 -27.29 2.52
CA ASN A 346 4.80 -28.33 1.78
C ASN A 346 5.45 -28.58 0.42
N ASP A 347 5.92 -27.53 -0.27
CA ASP A 347 6.61 -27.59 -1.54
C ASP A 347 7.36 -26.26 -1.80
N GLY A 348 8.11 -26.18 -2.93
CA GLY A 348 8.81 -24.98 -3.38
C GLY A 348 10.22 -25.26 -3.87
N THR A 349 10.83 -24.27 -4.50
CA THR A 349 12.24 -24.32 -4.93
C THR A 349 13.05 -23.29 -4.17
N PHE A 350 14.04 -23.74 -3.42
CA PHE A 350 14.87 -22.91 -2.55
C PHE A 350 16.31 -22.97 -3.06
N THR A 351 16.91 -21.80 -3.28
CA THR A 351 18.31 -21.69 -3.73
C THR A 351 19.09 -20.75 -2.82
N ASN A 352 20.20 -21.24 -2.28
CA ASN A 352 21.10 -20.46 -1.45
C ASN A 352 22.55 -20.65 -1.91
N MET A 353 23.33 -19.55 -1.83
CA MET A 353 24.75 -19.58 -2.19
C MET A 353 25.68 -19.09 -1.04
N SER A 354 25.12 -18.80 0.11
CA SER A 354 25.85 -18.19 1.23
C SER A 354 25.99 -19.12 2.44
N GLN A 355 24.89 -19.53 3.07
CA GLN A 355 24.92 -20.39 4.26
C GLN A 355 23.99 -21.59 4.14
N ALA A 356 22.67 -21.43 4.14
CA ALA A 356 21.70 -22.50 4.08
C ALA A 356 20.44 -22.12 3.33
N THR A 357 19.73 -23.10 2.75
CA THR A 357 18.37 -22.86 2.23
C THR A 357 17.37 -22.70 3.36
N VAL A 358 17.49 -23.49 4.43
CA VAL A 358 16.69 -23.39 5.65
C VAL A 358 17.60 -23.48 6.85
N GLN A 359 17.55 -22.48 7.72
CA GLN A 359 18.13 -22.52 9.06
C GLN A 359 17.00 -22.52 10.09
N ASN A 360 16.97 -23.50 10.99
CA ASN A 360 15.94 -23.67 11.99
C ASN A 360 16.50 -23.59 13.41
N HIS A 361 15.91 -22.71 14.20
CA HIS A 361 16.20 -22.54 15.63
C HIS A 361 15.02 -22.96 16.54
N HIS A 362 13.84 -23.25 15.99
CA HIS A 362 12.68 -23.63 16.78
C HIS A 362 11.96 -24.85 16.19
N VAL A 363 10.78 -24.73 15.65
CA VAL A 363 10.00 -25.88 15.14
C VAL A 363 9.84 -25.78 13.63
N ALA A 364 10.27 -26.80 12.90
CA ALA A 364 10.15 -26.86 11.44
C ALA A 364 9.67 -28.24 10.97
N GLU A 365 8.79 -28.26 9.97
CA GLU A 365 8.36 -29.45 9.26
C GLU A 365 8.54 -29.27 7.75
N ILE A 366 9.34 -30.13 7.11
CA ILE A 366 9.60 -30.13 5.66
C ILE A 366 8.95 -31.38 5.08
N LYS A 367 7.92 -31.19 4.26
CA LYS A 367 7.13 -32.25 3.60
C LYS A 367 7.47 -32.43 2.15
N GLY A 368 8.06 -31.43 1.51
CA GLY A 368 8.39 -31.42 0.09
C GLY A 368 9.30 -30.27 -0.29
N GLY A 369 9.51 -30.09 -1.58
CA GLY A 369 10.31 -29.02 -2.15
C GLY A 369 11.69 -29.47 -2.67
N THR A 370 12.35 -28.56 -3.38
CA THR A 370 13.69 -28.74 -3.93
C THR A 370 14.63 -27.71 -3.29
N PHE A 371 15.72 -28.18 -2.72
CA PHE A 371 16.64 -27.36 -1.94
C PHE A 371 18.02 -27.40 -2.59
N ASN A 372 18.39 -26.27 -3.22
CA ASN A 372 19.62 -26.14 -4.01
C ASN A 372 20.65 -25.28 -3.23
N THR A 373 21.84 -25.79 -3.06
CA THR A 373 22.97 -24.98 -2.57
C THR A 373 24.04 -24.87 -3.64
N THR A 374 24.56 -23.65 -3.79
CA THR A 374 25.62 -23.32 -4.75
C THR A 374 26.65 -22.41 -4.07
N GLY A 375 27.76 -22.15 -4.72
CA GLY A 375 28.74 -21.20 -4.22
C GLY A 375 29.38 -21.62 -2.88
N SER A 376 29.31 -20.75 -1.89
CA SER A 376 29.87 -20.97 -0.55
C SER A 376 28.86 -21.50 0.47
N ALA A 377 27.62 -21.81 0.06
CA ALA A 377 26.61 -22.34 0.96
C ALA A 377 27.10 -23.64 1.62
N GLN A 378 27.01 -23.68 2.95
CA GLN A 378 27.56 -24.77 3.75
C GLN A 378 26.55 -25.89 3.95
N TYR A 379 25.26 -25.55 4.03
CA TYR A 379 24.22 -26.48 4.37
C TYR A 379 23.02 -26.37 3.42
N VAL A 380 22.43 -27.50 3.10
CA VAL A 380 21.10 -27.54 2.45
C VAL A 380 20.06 -27.14 3.50
N VAL A 381 20.09 -27.83 4.65
CA VAL A 381 19.24 -27.54 5.81
C VAL A 381 20.15 -27.55 7.03
N ASP A 382 19.98 -26.56 7.90
CA ASP A 382 20.73 -26.38 9.12
C ASP A 382 19.75 -26.33 10.31
N ASN A 383 19.93 -27.21 11.28
CA ASN A 383 19.11 -27.26 12.49
C ASN A 383 19.99 -27.01 13.70
N GLU A 384 19.90 -25.82 14.24
CA GLU A 384 20.73 -25.34 15.34
C GLU A 384 19.93 -25.12 16.62
N GLY A 385 20.62 -24.89 17.71
CA GLY A 385 20.02 -24.42 18.95
C GLY A 385 19.79 -22.91 18.93
N HIS A 386 18.91 -22.46 19.80
CA HIS A 386 18.66 -21.06 20.06
C HIS A 386 19.98 -20.35 20.46
N ASN A 387 20.43 -19.36 19.71
CA ASN A 387 21.60 -18.51 19.97
C ASN A 387 22.81 -19.22 20.63
N GLY A 388 23.11 -20.47 20.23
CA GLY A 388 24.18 -21.26 20.79
C GLY A 388 23.90 -21.81 22.21
N ALA A 389 22.67 -21.75 22.72
CA ALA A 389 22.26 -22.41 23.93
C ALA A 389 22.25 -23.93 23.72
N ALA A 390 23.21 -24.64 24.27
CA ALA A 390 23.41 -26.07 24.06
C ALA A 390 22.21 -26.98 24.47
N ASN A 391 21.20 -26.43 25.15
CA ASN A 391 20.09 -27.16 25.71
C ASN A 391 18.73 -26.84 25.08
N ASP A 392 18.68 -25.91 24.12
CA ASP A 392 17.44 -25.54 23.41
C ASP A 392 17.67 -25.72 21.91
N LEU A 393 17.64 -26.97 21.48
CA LEU A 393 17.86 -27.34 20.08
C LEU A 393 16.57 -27.18 19.29
N GLY A 394 16.67 -26.63 18.09
CA GLY A 394 15.59 -26.60 17.13
C GLY A 394 15.06 -28.00 16.85
N GLN A 395 13.75 -28.12 16.74
CA GLN A 395 13.07 -29.37 16.38
C GLN A 395 12.73 -29.35 14.90
N MET A 396 13.24 -30.32 14.15
CA MET A 396 12.99 -30.41 12.71
C MET A 396 12.54 -31.81 12.32
N THR A 397 11.45 -31.89 11.57
CA THR A 397 10.97 -33.11 10.94
C THR A 397 11.05 -32.98 9.43
N ILE A 398 11.72 -33.89 8.75
CA ILE A 398 11.81 -33.95 7.30
C ILE A 398 11.15 -35.25 6.84
N SER A 399 10.01 -35.16 6.17
CA SER A 399 9.26 -36.29 5.64
C SER A 399 9.29 -36.38 4.11
N GLY A 400 9.85 -35.35 3.44
CA GLY A 400 9.98 -35.29 1.98
C GLY A 400 10.94 -34.20 1.54
N GLY A 401 11.05 -34.01 0.24
CA GLY A 401 11.92 -33.02 -0.40
C GLY A 401 13.13 -33.63 -1.11
N THR A 402 13.70 -32.85 -2.03
CA THR A 402 14.87 -33.24 -2.81
C THR A 402 16.02 -32.29 -2.52
N PRO A 403 17.04 -32.71 -1.79
CA PRO A 403 18.27 -31.93 -1.64
C PRO A 403 19.10 -32.04 -2.93
N VAL A 404 19.51 -30.88 -3.44
CA VAL A 404 20.43 -30.82 -4.59
C VAL A 404 21.64 -30.02 -4.12
N SER A 405 22.67 -30.72 -3.71
CA SER A 405 23.90 -30.10 -3.20
C SER A 405 25.15 -30.90 -3.53
N TYR A 406 26.24 -30.15 -3.70
CA TYR A 406 27.60 -30.69 -3.67
C TYR A 406 28.22 -30.64 -2.25
N THR A 407 27.50 -30.20 -1.22
CA THR A 407 27.97 -30.01 0.14
C THR A 407 27.07 -30.67 1.18
N HIS A 408 27.63 -31.03 2.31
CA HIS A 408 27.11 -31.97 3.29
C HIS A 408 25.87 -31.51 4.05
N LEU A 409 24.93 -32.46 4.31
CA LEU A 409 23.94 -32.37 5.38
C LEU A 409 24.67 -32.37 6.74
N ARG A 410 24.50 -31.32 7.55
CA ARG A 410 24.83 -31.35 8.97
C ARG A 410 23.53 -31.41 9.75
N ALA A 411 23.17 -32.60 10.21
CA ALA A 411 22.31 -32.75 11.35
C ALA A 411 23.20 -32.86 12.58
N HIS A 412 23.06 -31.98 13.57
CA HIS A 412 23.47 -32.30 14.92
C HIS A 412 22.45 -33.34 15.43
N GLU A 413 22.75 -34.60 15.15
CA GLU A 413 21.97 -35.70 15.72
C GLU A 413 22.16 -35.71 17.25
N THR A 414 21.11 -35.41 18.00
CA THR A 414 20.94 -36.02 19.32
C THR A 414 20.49 -37.45 19.08
N ALA A 415 21.31 -38.41 19.52
CA ALA A 415 21.12 -39.85 19.41
C ALA A 415 19.90 -40.35 20.23
N ALA A 416 18.69 -39.91 19.91
CA ALA A 416 17.49 -40.29 20.64
C ALA A 416 16.29 -40.65 19.76
N ASN A 417 16.38 -40.66 18.44
CA ASN A 417 15.29 -41.15 17.59
C ASN A 417 15.86 -41.80 16.32
N LEU A 418 16.37 -43.00 16.47
CA LEU A 418 16.43 -44.04 15.46
C LEU A 418 15.48 -45.16 15.84
#